data_e9d96ff8e45fa6fdcbf63f1a4d7bea42
#
_entry.id   e9d96ff8e45fa6fdcbf63f1a4d7bea42
#
_cell.length_a   1.000
_cell.length_b   1.000
_cell.length_c   1.000
_cell.angle_alpha   90.00
_cell.angle_beta   90.00
_cell.angle_gamma   90.00
#
_symmetry.space_group_name_H-M   'P 1'
#
loop_
_entity.id
_entity.type
_entity.pdbx_description
1 polymer ?
#
loop_
_entity_poly.entity_id
_entity_poly.type
_entity_poly.pdbx_seq_one_letter_code
_entity_poly.pdbx_strand_id
1 'polypeptide(L)'
;MDAKTILNPKWWLLAFGVLFFLAGLSNYVGAEGSADTAYPDDYTARDVFYEQTFGLFTMVAATLAIVTSLNVSGRGLSILSMTSSGVMMAFMVLHYMAGENVNYGFNDPVILGVVLSLLALLGIAGFLHLNDEDASSEASSEA
;
A
#
# COMPACT_ATOMS: atom_id res chain seq x y z
N MET A 1 11.80 3.50 -23.79
CA MET A 1 11.96 2.95 -22.43
C MET A 1 11.14 1.68 -22.38
N ASP A 2 11.70 0.57 -21.98
CA ASP A 2 10.97 -0.70 -21.88
C ASP A 2 10.01 -0.66 -20.69
N ALA A 3 8.82 -1.29 -20.82
CA ALA A 3 7.81 -1.36 -19.78
C ALA A 3 8.36 -1.97 -18.48
N LYS A 4 9.23 -2.97 -18.55
CA LYS A 4 9.91 -3.56 -17.38
C LYS A 4 10.76 -2.55 -16.61
N THR A 5 11.41 -1.61 -17.29
CA THR A 5 12.24 -0.58 -16.64
C THR A 5 11.39 0.39 -15.84
N ILE A 6 10.21 0.78 -16.38
CA ILE A 6 9.29 1.71 -15.73
C ILE A 6 8.55 1.01 -14.58
N LEU A 7 8.07 -0.22 -14.85
CA LEU A 7 7.31 -1.03 -13.89
C LEU A 7 8.25 -1.95 -13.10
N ASN A 8 9.21 -1.37 -12.39
CA ASN A 8 10.11 -2.13 -11.52
C ASN A 8 9.48 -2.30 -10.13
N PRO A 9 9.22 -3.54 -9.66
CA PRO A 9 8.51 -3.81 -8.41
C PRO A 9 9.19 -3.20 -7.18
N LYS A 10 10.53 -3.12 -7.18
CA LYS A 10 11.30 -2.50 -6.09
C LYS A 10 10.92 -1.04 -5.89
N TRP A 11 10.94 -0.25 -6.96
CA TRP A 11 10.67 1.18 -6.87
C TRP A 11 9.20 1.49 -6.64
N TRP A 12 8.31 0.68 -7.22
CA TRP A 12 6.87 0.81 -6.98
C TRP A 12 6.52 0.47 -5.54
N LEU A 13 7.02 -0.64 -5.00
CA LEU A 13 6.78 -1.03 -3.61
C LEU A 13 7.37 -0.01 -2.62
N LEU A 14 8.58 0.52 -2.91
CA LEU A 14 9.20 1.58 -2.11
C LEU A 14 8.35 2.85 -2.12
N ALA A 15 7.91 3.29 -3.30
CA ALA A 15 7.09 4.50 -3.43
C ALA A 15 5.77 4.35 -2.65
N PHE A 16 5.09 3.21 -2.77
CA PHE A 16 3.91 2.91 -1.96
C PHE A 16 4.23 2.93 -0.47
N GLY A 17 5.30 2.27 -0.05
CA GLY A 17 5.71 2.26 1.35
C GLY A 17 5.90 3.67 1.91
N VAL A 18 6.62 4.53 1.18
CA VAL A 18 6.84 5.93 1.61
C VAL A 18 5.52 6.72 1.65
N LEU A 19 4.68 6.62 0.61
CA LEU A 19 3.40 7.32 0.57
C LEU A 19 2.46 6.89 1.68
N PHE A 20 2.32 5.58 1.91
CA PHE A 20 1.47 5.06 2.98
C PHE A 20 2.04 5.36 4.38
N PHE A 21 3.36 5.39 4.54
CA PHE A 21 3.96 5.82 5.79
C PHE A 21 3.61 7.26 6.12
N LEU A 22 3.75 8.18 5.15
CA LEU A 22 3.40 9.58 5.34
C LEU A 22 1.89 9.77 5.56
N ALA A 23 1.05 9.03 4.85
CA ALA A 23 -0.39 9.05 5.06
C ALA A 23 -0.77 8.56 6.46
N GLY A 24 -0.19 7.43 6.91
CA GLY A 24 -0.40 6.90 8.26
C GLY A 24 0.08 7.85 9.35
N LEU A 25 1.24 8.50 9.16
CA LEU A 25 1.75 9.52 10.08
C LEU A 25 0.82 10.73 10.13
N SER A 26 0.36 11.22 8.98
CA SER A 26 -0.59 12.32 8.89
C SER A 26 -1.90 12.00 9.62
N ASN A 27 -2.41 10.79 9.43
CA ASN A 27 -3.63 10.33 10.10
C ASN A 27 -3.44 10.17 11.61
N TYR A 28 -2.27 9.68 12.05
CA TYR A 28 -1.97 9.56 13.48
C TYR A 28 -1.85 10.91 14.18
N VAL A 29 -1.11 11.86 13.56
CA VAL A 29 -0.88 13.19 14.15
C VAL A 29 -2.11 14.08 14.04
N GLY A 30 -2.84 13.99 12.92
CA GLY A 30 -4.05 14.76 12.62
C GLY A 30 -5.35 14.00 12.87
N ALA A 31 -5.36 13.03 13.78
CA ALA A 31 -6.48 12.10 13.96
C ALA A 31 -7.83 12.79 14.30
N GLU A 32 -7.79 13.92 15.00
CA GLU A 32 -9.00 14.71 15.28
C GLU A 32 -9.62 15.27 13.99
N GLY A 33 -8.78 15.88 13.13
CA GLY A 33 -9.23 16.36 11.82
C GLY A 33 -9.65 15.24 10.87
N SER A 34 -9.01 14.07 10.98
CA SER A 34 -9.42 12.87 10.24
C SER A 34 -10.78 12.37 10.71
N ALA A 35 -11.03 12.32 12.02
CA ALA A 35 -12.30 11.90 12.58
C ALA A 35 -13.44 12.88 12.21
N ASP A 36 -13.17 14.18 12.23
CA ASP A 36 -14.11 15.22 11.79
C ASP A 36 -14.47 15.08 10.31
N THR A 37 -13.46 14.78 9.45
CA THR A 37 -13.71 14.51 8.03
C THR A 37 -14.46 13.20 7.80
N ALA A 38 -14.14 12.16 8.58
CA ALA A 38 -14.77 10.85 8.47
C ALA A 38 -16.25 10.87 8.91
N TYR A 39 -16.56 11.64 9.95
CA TYR A 39 -17.90 11.73 10.56
C TYR A 39 -18.24 13.19 10.88
N PRO A 40 -18.55 14.01 9.86
CA PRO A 40 -18.82 15.43 10.06
C PRO A 40 -19.90 15.67 11.10
N ASP A 41 -19.66 16.59 12.04
CA ASP A 41 -20.59 17.03 13.10
C ASP A 41 -20.93 16.00 14.18
N ASP A 42 -20.42 14.74 14.11
CA ASP A 42 -20.82 13.68 15.05
C ASP A 42 -19.66 12.78 15.53
N TYR A 43 -18.39 13.18 15.31
CA TYR A 43 -17.27 12.38 15.77
C TYR A 43 -17.07 12.44 17.30
N THR A 44 -16.54 11.38 17.84
CA THR A 44 -16.29 11.18 19.26
C THR A 44 -14.82 10.92 19.54
N ALA A 45 -14.41 10.95 20.81
CA ALA A 45 -13.06 10.53 21.20
C ALA A 45 -12.70 9.09 20.78
N ARG A 46 -13.72 8.23 20.60
CA ARG A 46 -13.54 6.87 20.10
C ARG A 46 -13.12 6.89 18.62
N ASP A 47 -13.71 7.76 17.82
CA ASP A 47 -13.41 7.87 16.40
C ASP A 47 -12.00 8.43 16.20
N VAL A 48 -11.59 9.41 17.00
CA VAL A 48 -10.20 9.89 17.05
C VAL A 48 -9.23 8.76 17.38
N PHE A 49 -9.54 7.92 18.36
CA PHE A 49 -8.72 6.76 18.71
C PHE A 49 -8.64 5.74 17.56
N TYR A 50 -9.73 5.51 16.83
CA TYR A 50 -9.73 4.62 15.68
C TYR A 50 -8.86 5.18 14.54
N GLU A 51 -8.94 6.47 14.27
CA GLU A 51 -8.09 7.11 13.26
C GLU A 51 -6.59 7.04 13.65
N GLN A 52 -6.25 7.27 14.91
CA GLN A 52 -4.89 7.07 15.41
C GLN A 52 -4.42 5.61 15.22
N THR A 53 -5.26 4.66 15.58
CA THR A 53 -4.96 3.23 15.46
C THR A 53 -4.77 2.84 14.00
N PHE A 54 -5.64 3.31 13.11
CA PHE A 54 -5.53 3.08 11.68
C PHE A 54 -4.22 3.68 11.11
N GLY A 55 -3.87 4.89 11.53
CA GLY A 55 -2.60 5.53 11.17
C GLY A 55 -1.38 4.70 11.59
N LEU A 56 -1.37 4.17 12.83
CA LEU A 56 -0.29 3.30 13.34
C LEU A 56 -0.18 2.01 12.52
N PHE A 57 -1.27 1.31 12.26
CA PHE A 57 -1.25 0.09 11.45
C PHE A 57 -0.78 0.36 10.02
N THR A 58 -1.20 1.47 9.44
CA THR A 58 -0.76 1.89 8.11
C THR A 58 0.75 2.13 8.09
N MET A 59 1.32 2.81 9.09
CA MET A 59 2.77 3.00 9.21
C MET A 59 3.52 1.67 9.37
N VAL A 60 3.00 0.71 10.14
CA VAL A 60 3.62 -0.62 10.28
C VAL A 60 3.65 -1.35 8.94
N ALA A 61 2.52 -1.42 8.23
CA ALA A 61 2.46 -2.06 6.92
C ALA A 61 3.38 -1.38 5.90
N ALA A 62 3.42 -0.05 5.90
CA ALA A 62 4.28 0.75 5.06
C ALA A 62 5.77 0.51 5.35
N THR A 63 6.15 0.43 6.63
CA THR A 63 7.52 0.10 7.04
C THR A 63 7.93 -1.28 6.53
N LEU A 64 7.06 -2.28 6.63
CA LEU A 64 7.31 -3.61 6.09
C LEU A 64 7.50 -3.57 4.56
N ALA A 65 6.69 -2.78 3.83
CA ALA A 65 6.85 -2.60 2.38
C ALA A 65 8.20 -1.95 2.03
N ILE A 66 8.61 -0.91 2.76
CA ILE A 66 9.92 -0.25 2.59
C ILE A 66 11.05 -1.25 2.83
N VAL A 67 11.05 -1.95 3.97
CA VAL A 67 12.09 -2.93 4.31
C VAL A 67 12.14 -4.05 3.27
N THR A 68 10.99 -4.56 2.84
CA THR A 68 10.90 -5.57 1.78
C THR A 68 11.52 -5.06 0.48
N SER A 69 11.16 -3.85 0.03
CA SER A 69 11.69 -3.29 -1.22
C SER A 69 13.20 -3.09 -1.22
N LEU A 70 13.79 -2.84 -0.04
CA LEU A 70 15.23 -2.60 0.10
C LEU A 70 16.04 -3.88 0.27
N ASN A 71 15.45 -4.96 0.81
CA ASN A 71 16.18 -6.16 1.22
C ASN A 71 15.81 -7.42 0.43
N VAL A 72 14.71 -7.41 -0.31
CA VAL A 72 14.27 -8.55 -1.13
C VAL A 72 14.45 -8.21 -2.60
N SER A 73 14.86 -9.18 -3.40
CA SER A 73 15.08 -9.03 -4.86
C SER A 73 14.51 -10.23 -5.62
N GLY A 74 14.59 -10.17 -6.95
CA GLY A 74 14.24 -11.25 -7.85
C GLY A 74 12.81 -11.74 -7.70
N ARG A 75 12.61 -13.03 -7.89
CA ARG A 75 11.28 -13.67 -7.84
C ARG A 75 10.56 -13.46 -6.51
N GLY A 76 11.29 -13.43 -5.38
CA GLY A 76 10.70 -13.20 -4.06
C GLY A 76 10.01 -11.84 -3.97
N LEU A 77 10.67 -10.78 -4.44
CA LEU A 77 10.09 -9.43 -4.49
C LEU A 77 8.87 -9.37 -5.41
N SER A 78 8.94 -10.04 -6.56
CA SER A 78 7.83 -10.11 -7.52
C SER A 78 6.59 -10.74 -6.91
N ILE A 79 6.72 -11.88 -6.23
CA ILE A 79 5.63 -12.56 -5.54
C ILE A 79 5.05 -11.67 -4.42
N LEU A 80 5.91 -11.05 -3.61
CA LEU A 80 5.47 -10.16 -2.54
C LEU A 80 4.72 -8.93 -3.08
N SER A 81 5.20 -8.33 -4.17
CA SER A 81 4.53 -7.20 -4.81
C SER A 81 3.15 -7.57 -5.35
N MET A 82 3.02 -8.71 -6.03
CA MET A 82 1.74 -9.23 -6.53
C MET A 82 0.77 -9.53 -5.38
N THR A 83 1.24 -10.22 -4.36
CA THR A 83 0.41 -10.60 -3.20
C THR A 83 -0.04 -9.38 -2.43
N SER A 84 0.87 -8.44 -2.14
CA SER A 84 0.55 -7.19 -1.44
C SER A 84 -0.47 -6.36 -2.23
N SER A 85 -0.28 -6.26 -3.55
CA SER A 85 -1.24 -5.59 -4.44
C SER A 85 -2.63 -6.21 -4.34
N GLY A 86 -2.74 -7.53 -4.51
CA GLY A 86 -4.03 -8.23 -4.48
C GLY A 86 -4.74 -8.11 -3.12
N VAL A 87 -4.01 -8.31 -2.02
CA VAL A 87 -4.55 -8.18 -0.65
C VAL A 87 -5.00 -6.75 -0.38
N MET A 88 -4.19 -5.76 -0.77
CA MET A 88 -4.53 -4.34 -0.57
C MET A 88 -5.74 -3.91 -1.40
N MET A 89 -5.84 -4.38 -2.66
CA MET A 89 -7.02 -4.12 -3.49
C MET A 89 -8.29 -4.70 -2.85
N ALA A 90 -8.24 -5.95 -2.39
CA ALA A 90 -9.37 -6.57 -1.70
C ALA A 90 -9.74 -5.80 -0.43
N PHE A 91 -8.76 -5.41 0.38
CA PHE A 91 -8.99 -4.59 1.57
C PHE A 91 -9.65 -3.25 1.23
N MET A 92 -9.16 -2.53 0.21
CA MET A 92 -9.71 -1.22 -0.18
C MET A 92 -11.17 -1.33 -0.64
N VAL A 93 -11.50 -2.38 -1.40
CA VAL A 93 -12.88 -2.61 -1.84
C VAL A 93 -13.80 -2.95 -0.65
N LEU A 94 -13.36 -3.83 0.24
CA LEU A 94 -14.13 -4.19 1.44
C LEU A 94 -14.31 -3.00 2.38
N HIS A 95 -13.26 -2.20 2.55
CA HIS A 95 -13.31 -0.98 3.36
C HIS A 95 -14.30 0.03 2.77
N TYR A 96 -14.25 0.26 1.46
CA TYR A 96 -15.19 1.11 0.75
C TYR A 96 -16.65 0.65 0.96
N MET A 97 -16.92 -0.64 0.76
CA MET A 97 -18.26 -1.21 0.96
C MET A 97 -18.75 -1.07 2.41
N ALA A 98 -17.86 -1.22 3.39
CA ALA A 98 -18.18 -1.01 4.79
C ALA A 98 -18.47 0.47 5.09
N GLY A 99 -17.68 1.38 4.51
CA GLY A 99 -17.82 2.82 4.67
C GLY A 99 -19.15 3.37 4.14
N GLU A 100 -19.69 2.79 3.04
CA GLU A 100 -21.00 3.19 2.52
C GLU A 100 -22.14 3.01 3.52
N ASN A 101 -22.05 1.99 4.38
CA ASN A 101 -23.08 1.71 5.38
C ASN A 101 -23.13 2.74 6.52
N VAL A 102 -22.06 3.51 6.72
CA VAL A 102 -21.92 4.48 7.81
C VAL A 102 -21.67 5.91 7.30
N ASN A 103 -21.85 6.16 6.01
CA ASN A 103 -21.58 7.44 5.36
C ASN A 103 -20.17 7.98 5.67
N TYR A 104 -19.15 7.12 5.61
CA TYR A 104 -17.79 7.48 5.92
C TYR A 104 -17.26 8.55 4.96
N GLY A 105 -16.85 9.71 5.46
CA GLY A 105 -16.53 10.90 4.65
C GLY A 105 -15.37 10.75 3.69
N PHE A 106 -14.45 9.79 3.93
CA PHE A 106 -13.38 9.45 2.98
C PHE A 106 -13.81 8.46 1.90
N ASN A 107 -15.10 8.06 1.86
CA ASN A 107 -15.61 7.06 0.93
C ASN A 107 -15.87 7.66 -0.46
N ASP A 108 -14.80 8.06 -1.16
CA ASP A 108 -14.84 8.66 -2.49
C ASP A 108 -14.52 7.61 -3.57
N PRO A 109 -15.44 7.34 -4.51
CA PRO A 109 -15.22 6.35 -5.58
C PRO A 109 -14.10 6.73 -6.54
N VAL A 110 -13.80 8.03 -6.72
CA VAL A 110 -12.71 8.50 -7.58
C VAL A 110 -11.38 8.19 -6.92
N ILE A 111 -11.24 8.50 -5.62
CA ILE A 111 -10.04 8.17 -4.84
C ILE A 111 -9.82 6.65 -4.83
N LEU A 112 -10.87 5.86 -4.59
CA LEU A 112 -10.80 4.40 -4.67
C LEU A 112 -10.28 3.95 -6.04
N GLY A 113 -10.85 4.47 -7.14
CA GLY A 113 -10.44 4.12 -8.49
C GLY A 113 -8.96 4.42 -8.77
N VAL A 114 -8.47 5.57 -8.32
CA VAL A 114 -7.05 5.94 -8.44
C VAL A 114 -6.16 4.98 -7.65
N VAL A 115 -6.50 4.70 -6.39
CA VAL A 115 -5.71 3.80 -5.53
C VAL A 115 -5.69 2.37 -6.10
N LEU A 116 -6.83 1.84 -6.55
CA LEU A 116 -6.89 0.52 -7.19
C LEU A 116 -6.06 0.45 -8.47
N SER A 117 -6.07 1.52 -9.28
CA SER A 117 -5.25 1.59 -10.50
C SER A 117 -3.75 1.56 -10.19
N LEU A 118 -3.31 2.31 -9.19
CA LEU A 118 -1.92 2.31 -8.75
C LEU A 118 -1.51 0.94 -8.17
N LEU A 119 -2.36 0.31 -7.36
CA LEU A 119 -2.13 -1.04 -6.84
C LEU A 119 -2.06 -2.07 -7.97
N ALA A 120 -2.93 -1.97 -8.98
CA ALA A 120 -2.86 -2.83 -10.16
C ALA A 120 -1.51 -2.70 -10.90
N LEU A 121 -0.97 -1.47 -11.02
CA LEU A 121 0.37 -1.26 -11.60
C LEU A 121 1.47 -1.93 -10.76
N LEU A 122 1.38 -1.92 -9.44
CA LEU A 122 2.30 -2.67 -8.58
C LEU A 122 2.20 -4.18 -8.81
N GLY A 123 0.98 -4.72 -8.94
CA GLY A 123 0.76 -6.14 -9.27
C GLY A 123 1.34 -6.52 -10.63
N ILE A 124 1.10 -5.67 -11.66
CA ILE A 124 1.66 -5.84 -13.00
C ILE A 124 3.20 -5.77 -12.97
N ALA A 125 3.77 -4.83 -12.21
CA ALA A 125 5.22 -4.74 -12.03
C ALA A 125 5.80 -6.05 -11.47
N GLY A 126 5.17 -6.62 -10.45
CA GLY A 126 5.55 -7.92 -9.91
C GLY A 126 5.43 -9.04 -10.96
N PHE A 127 4.32 -9.08 -11.70
CA PHE A 127 4.10 -10.10 -12.72
C PHE A 127 5.15 -10.05 -13.86
N LEU A 128 5.50 -8.87 -14.35
CA LEU A 128 6.49 -8.70 -15.40
C LEU A 128 7.89 -9.17 -15.00
N HIS A 129 8.20 -9.18 -13.71
CA HIS A 129 9.50 -9.58 -13.15
C HIS A 129 9.48 -10.96 -12.48
N LEU A 130 8.37 -11.71 -12.59
CA LEU A 130 8.21 -13.01 -11.91
C LEU A 130 9.24 -14.05 -12.32
N ASN A 131 9.72 -13.99 -13.57
CA ASN A 131 10.68 -14.93 -14.14
C ASN A 131 12.11 -14.36 -14.20
N ASP A 132 12.36 -13.20 -13.58
CA ASP A 132 13.72 -12.69 -13.48
C ASP A 132 14.49 -13.60 -12.50
N GLU A 133 15.67 -14.06 -12.92
CA GLU A 133 16.53 -14.92 -12.12
C GLU A 133 17.01 -14.16 -10.86
N ASP A 134 17.11 -14.85 -9.74
CA ASP A 134 17.68 -14.28 -8.54
C ASP A 134 19.19 -14.03 -8.77
N ALA A 135 19.62 -12.80 -8.61
CA ALA A 135 21.00 -12.38 -8.82
C ALA A 135 22.03 -13.16 -7.96
N SER A 136 21.56 -13.96 -7.01
CA SER A 136 22.39 -14.83 -6.16
C SER A 136 22.76 -16.17 -6.81
N SER A 137 22.11 -16.59 -7.90
CA SER A 137 22.42 -17.86 -8.55
C SER A 137 23.63 -17.77 -9.50
N GLU A 138 23.93 -16.60 -10.05
CA GLU A 138 25.07 -16.42 -10.95
C GLU A 138 26.41 -16.40 -10.19
N ALA A 139 26.48 -15.82 -9.01
CA ALA A 139 27.70 -15.74 -8.21
C ALA A 139 28.19 -17.10 -7.67
N SER A 140 27.32 -18.11 -7.59
CA SER A 140 27.67 -19.46 -7.10
C SER A 140 28.10 -20.41 -8.20
N SER A 141 27.95 -20.06 -9.49
CA SER A 141 28.36 -20.90 -10.62
C SER A 141 29.79 -20.55 -11.16
N GLU A 142 30.36 -19.44 -10.70
CA GLU A 142 31.70 -18.99 -11.10
C GLU A 142 32.81 -19.25 -10.04
N ALA A 143 32.44 -19.89 -8.90
CA ALA A 143 33.39 -20.27 -7.84
C ALA A 143 33.61 -21.78 -7.83
#